data_b0cfe49d9ed1aa687c9f5420c27e1443
#
_entry.id   b0cfe49d9ed1aa687c9f5420c27e1443
#
_cell.length_a   1.000
_cell.length_b   1.000
_cell.length_c   1.000
_cell.angle_alpha   90.00
_cell.angle_beta   90.00
_cell.angle_gamma   90.00
#
_symmetry.space_group_name_H-M   'P 1'
#
loop_
_entity.id
_entity.type
_entity.pdbx_description
1 polymer ?
#
loop_
_entity_poly.entity_id
_entity_poly.type
_entity_poly.pdbx_seq_one_letter_code
_entity_poly.pdbx_strand_id
1 'polypeptide(L)' 'MRRIDIHVKVELELDDKDKPEKVGDEICRQLVKSYGVRSAEVSNIVEKE' A
#
# COMPACT_ATOMS: atom_id res chain seq x y z
N MET A 1 25.37 -0.37 1.54
CA MET A 1 24.00 -0.83 1.81
C MET A 1 23.25 -1.01 0.50
N ARG A 2 22.32 -1.93 0.46
CA ARG A 2 21.56 -2.23 -0.77
C ARG A 2 20.21 -1.53 -0.74
N ARG A 3 19.80 -1.03 -1.88
CA ARG A 3 18.44 -0.53 -2.07
C ARG A 3 17.66 -1.59 -2.83
N ILE A 4 16.53 -1.98 -2.27
CA ILE A 4 15.73 -3.04 -2.84
C ILE A 4 14.28 -2.55 -2.92
N ASP A 5 13.68 -2.71 -4.08
CA ASP A 5 12.25 -2.44 -4.27
C ASP A 5 11.50 -3.75 -4.24
N ILE A 6 10.52 -3.83 -3.37
CA ILE A 6 9.65 -5.00 -3.29
C ILE A 6 8.27 -4.58 -3.73
N HIS A 7 7.73 -5.29 -4.72
CA HIS A 7 6.37 -5.06 -5.18
C HIS A 7 5.48 -6.16 -4.63
N VAL A 8 4.47 -5.76 -3.87
CA VAL A 8 3.53 -6.70 -3.28
C VAL A 8 2.13 -6.40 -3.77
N LYS A 9 1.34 -7.43 -3.84
CA LYS A 9 -0.08 -7.30 -4.17
C LYS A 9 -0.88 -7.46 -2.89
N VAL A 10 -1.69 -6.47 -2.58
CA VAL A 10 -2.58 -6.51 -1.42
C VAL A 10 -4.01 -6.55 -1.94
N GLU A 11 -4.77 -7.54 -1.50
CA GLU A 11 -6.17 -7.65 -1.86
C GLU A 11 -7.00 -7.19 -0.67
N LEU A 12 -7.88 -6.23 -0.92
CA LEU A 12 -8.72 -5.63 0.11
C LEU A 12 -10.19 -5.89 -0.20
N GLU A 13 -10.95 -6.04 0.85
CA GLU A 13 -12.39 -6.09 0.76
C GLU A 13 -12.92 -4.90 1.54
N LEU A 14 -13.46 -3.92 0.81
CA LEU A 14 -13.87 -2.64 1.39
C LEU A 14 -15.36 -2.41 1.20
N ASP A 15 -15.92 -1.63 2.11
CA ASP A 15 -17.29 -1.14 1.99
C ASP A 15 -17.36 -0.09 0.87
N ASP A 16 -18.55 0.10 0.30
CA ASP A 16 -18.76 1.09 -0.76
C ASP A 16 -18.36 2.50 -0.35
N LYS A 17 -18.41 2.78 0.93
CA LYS A 17 -18.05 4.08 1.47
C LYS A 17 -16.55 4.32 1.55
N ASP A 18 -15.78 3.25 1.51
CA ASP A 18 -14.34 3.34 1.65
C ASP A 18 -13.70 3.65 0.31
N LYS A 19 -12.68 4.51 0.35
CA LYS A 19 -11.95 4.88 -0.86
C LYS A 19 -10.63 4.12 -0.89
N PRO A 20 -10.39 3.32 -1.94
CA PRO A 20 -9.14 2.54 -2.02
C PRO A 20 -7.89 3.39 -1.87
N GLU A 21 -7.88 4.59 -2.43
CA GLU A 21 -6.71 5.47 -2.34
C GLU A 21 -6.38 5.83 -0.91
N LYS A 22 -7.41 6.12 -0.11
CA LYS A 22 -7.20 6.47 1.29
C LYS A 22 -6.71 5.29 2.10
N VAL A 23 -7.27 4.12 1.85
CA VAL A 23 -6.84 2.91 2.54
C VAL A 23 -5.42 2.56 2.15
N GLY A 24 -5.09 2.70 0.86
CA GLY A 24 -3.73 2.47 0.38
C GLY A 24 -2.72 3.40 1.04
N ASP A 25 -3.07 4.68 1.16
CA ASP A 25 -2.20 5.66 1.82
C ASP A 25 -1.96 5.29 3.28
N GLU A 26 -3.00 4.83 3.96
CA GLU A 26 -2.88 4.44 5.36
C GLU A 26 -1.97 3.23 5.50
N ILE A 27 -2.10 2.25 4.61
CA ILE A 27 -1.21 1.09 4.61
C ILE A 27 0.23 1.52 4.38
N CYS A 28 0.46 2.44 3.46
CA CYS A 28 1.80 2.95 3.19
C CYS A 28 2.39 3.66 4.40
N ARG A 29 1.58 4.42 5.14
CA ARG A 29 2.03 5.07 6.37
C ARG A 29 2.47 4.04 7.40
N GLN A 30 1.76 2.93 7.51
CA GLN A 30 2.15 1.86 8.41
C GLN A 30 3.46 1.23 7.96
N LEU A 31 3.61 1.03 6.67
CA LEU A 31 4.81 0.38 6.12
C LEU A 31 6.07 1.18 6.37
N VAL A 32 6.02 2.51 6.26
CA VAL A 32 7.22 3.33 6.45
C VAL A 32 7.75 3.26 7.87
N LYS A 33 6.95 2.79 8.81
CA LYS A 33 7.39 2.60 10.20
C LYS A 33 8.09 1.26 10.40
N SER A 34 8.07 0.40 9.41
CA SER A 34 8.69 -0.91 9.51
C SER A 34 10.21 -0.82 9.32
N TYR A 35 10.92 -1.78 9.91
CA TYR A 35 12.38 -1.82 9.83
C TYR A 35 12.86 -1.79 8.39
N GLY A 36 13.77 -0.86 8.10
CA GLY A 36 14.41 -0.81 6.79
C GLY A 36 13.62 -0.13 5.68
N VAL A 37 12.37 0.23 5.93
CA VAL A 37 11.55 0.86 4.91
C VAL A 37 11.88 2.35 4.83
N ARG A 38 12.30 2.81 3.66
CA ARG A 38 12.59 4.22 3.42
C ARG A 38 11.37 4.97 2.89
N SER A 39 10.62 4.31 2.03
CA SER A 39 9.42 4.90 1.44
C SER A 39 8.47 3.80 1.03
N ALA A 40 7.20 4.15 0.94
CA ALA A 40 6.17 3.25 0.44
C ALA A 40 5.16 4.10 -0.33
N GLU A 41 4.72 3.56 -1.46
CA GLU A 41 3.74 4.26 -2.28
C GLU A 41 2.79 3.29 -2.95
N VAL A 42 1.62 3.79 -3.27
CA VAL A 42 0.65 3.03 -4.05
C VAL A 42 0.98 3.21 -5.52
N SER A 43 1.32 2.12 -6.20
CA SER A 43 1.68 2.18 -7.61
C SER A 43 0.50 1.86 -8.54
N ASN A 44 -0.47 1.10 -8.06
CA ASN A 44 -1.57 0.67 -8.91
C ASN A 44 -2.77 0.27 -8.07
N ILE A 45 -3.95 0.66 -8.51
CA ILE A 45 -5.20 0.28 -7.85
C ILE A 45 -6.10 -0.31 -8.93
N VAL A 46 -6.52 -1.55 -8.71
CA VAL A 46 -7.43 -2.24 -9.62
C VAL A 46 -8.66 -2.67 -8.84
N GLU A 47 -9.82 -2.21 -9.27
CA GLU A 47 -11.08 -2.64 -8.69
C GLU A 47 -11.57 -3.90 -9.40
N LYS A 48 -11.95 -4.87 -8.57
CA LYS A 48 -12.54 -6.12 -9.07
C LYS A 48 -13.96 -6.22 -8.55
N GLU A 49 -14.86 -6.65 -9.39
CA GLU A 49 -16.24 -6.91 -9.01
C GLU A 49 -16.47 -8.39 -8.77
#